data_a329b3224dc548f52d437cc565e1bc02
#
_entry.id   a329b3224dc548f52d437cc565e1bc02
#
_cell.length_a   1.000
_cell.length_b   1.000
_cell.length_c   1.000
_cell.angle_alpha   90.00
_cell.angle_beta   90.00
_cell.angle_gamma   90.00
#
_symmetry.space_group_name_H-M   'P 1'
#
loop_
_entity.id
_entity.type
_entity.pdbx_description
1 polymer ?
#
loop_
_entity_poly.entity_id
_entity_poly.type
_entity_poly.pdbx_seq_one_letter_code
_entity_poly.pdbx_strand_id
1 'polypeptide(L)'
;MARLTTIRVLLALAASHGLLVHQMDVKTTSLNGELDEEIYMQQPDGFVVNGQERKVCKLVKSLYGLKQAPKQWHEKFNTTLTSAGFVVNEADKCVYYRYDGGEGVTLCLYVDDILIFGTHLKVIEEVKSFLSHNFEMKDPGVADVILNIKLLRNSEGGITLLQSHYVEKILSHFGYSDCKPSATPYDPSMRIRKFEGTTVDQLRYSQVVGSLMYLACATRRDISFAVCKLSRFVSNPGDVHWHAVERVMHYLQGTANYGIHYSGYLSWNRHDRCPSVRT
;
A
#
# COMPACT_ATOMS: atom_id res chain seq x y z
N MET A 1 -10.88 0.44 -4.40
CA MET A 1 -9.57 0.22 -3.73
C MET A 1 -9.17 1.52 -3.05
N ALA A 2 -8.94 1.49 -1.75
CA ALA A 2 -8.51 2.66 -0.98
C ALA A 2 -7.20 3.24 -1.52
N ARG A 3 -7.00 4.54 -1.34
CA ARG A 3 -5.73 5.18 -1.72
C ARG A 3 -4.70 4.98 -0.62
N LEU A 4 -3.43 4.82 -0.98
CA LEU A 4 -2.34 4.75 0.01
C LEU A 4 -2.30 5.99 0.93
N THR A 5 -2.67 7.16 0.39
CA THR A 5 -2.81 8.39 1.18
C THR A 5 -3.90 8.29 2.24
N THR A 6 -5.02 7.64 1.94
CA THR A 6 -6.11 7.38 2.89
C THR A 6 -5.63 6.49 4.04
N ILE A 7 -4.93 5.39 3.73
CA ILE A 7 -4.36 4.49 4.74
C ILE A 7 -3.41 5.26 5.67
N ARG A 8 -2.54 6.10 5.12
CA ARG A 8 -1.61 6.92 5.90
C ARG A 8 -2.31 7.92 6.81
N VAL A 9 -3.39 8.56 6.34
CA VAL A 9 -4.22 9.45 7.17
C VAL A 9 -4.87 8.67 8.31
N LEU A 10 -5.42 7.48 8.04
CA LEU A 10 -6.03 6.64 9.08
C LEU A 10 -5.00 6.17 10.12
N LEU A 11 -3.78 5.82 9.69
CA LEU A 11 -2.68 5.48 10.61
C LEU A 11 -2.23 6.68 11.45
N ALA A 12 -2.19 7.88 10.86
CA ALA A 12 -1.90 9.10 11.61
C ALA A 12 -2.98 9.41 12.65
N LEU A 13 -4.26 9.25 12.29
CA LEU A 13 -5.39 9.36 13.23
C LEU A 13 -5.30 8.29 14.31
N ALA A 14 -4.93 7.05 13.97
CA ALA A 14 -4.75 5.99 14.94
C ALA A 14 -3.65 6.33 15.96
N ALA A 15 -2.53 6.89 15.52
CA ALA A 15 -1.47 7.36 16.42
C ALA A 15 -1.93 8.54 17.30
N SER A 16 -2.70 9.49 16.73
CA SER A 16 -3.18 10.68 17.46
C SER A 16 -4.26 10.36 18.51
N HIS A 17 -5.10 9.37 18.22
CA HIS A 17 -6.25 9.01 19.08
C HIS A 17 -6.06 7.70 19.84
N GLY A 18 -4.88 7.07 19.76
CA GLY A 18 -4.60 5.82 20.46
C GLY A 18 -5.42 4.63 19.95
N LEU A 19 -5.87 4.66 18.68
CA LEU A 19 -6.71 3.58 18.14
C LEU A 19 -5.89 2.30 17.98
N LEU A 20 -6.52 1.17 18.25
CA LEU A 20 -6.00 -0.16 17.92
C LEU A 20 -6.12 -0.36 16.41
N VAL A 21 -5.11 -1.00 15.81
CA VAL A 21 -5.11 -1.31 14.37
C VAL A 21 -4.94 -2.81 14.19
N HIS A 22 -5.96 -3.44 13.63
CA HIS A 22 -5.95 -4.86 13.28
C HIS A 22 -6.08 -5.02 11.76
N GLN A 23 -5.75 -6.20 11.29
CA GLN A 23 -5.84 -6.56 9.88
C GLN A 23 -6.65 -7.85 9.73
N MET A 24 -7.44 -7.92 8.67
CA MET A 24 -8.03 -9.15 8.16
C MET A 24 -7.77 -9.25 6.66
N ASP A 25 -7.71 -10.47 6.15
CA ASP A 25 -7.48 -10.79 4.74
C ASP A 25 -8.65 -11.62 4.24
N VAL A 26 -9.24 -11.22 3.10
CA VAL A 26 -10.36 -11.92 2.48
C VAL A 26 -9.82 -12.97 1.52
N LYS A 27 -10.10 -14.23 1.79
CA LYS A 27 -9.75 -15.29 0.86
C LYS A 27 -10.58 -15.15 -0.41
N THR A 28 -9.88 -15.28 -1.55
CA THR A 28 -10.53 -15.32 -2.87
C THR A 28 -11.56 -14.22 -3.14
N THR A 29 -11.20 -12.96 -2.89
CA THR A 29 -12.06 -11.78 -3.06
C THR A 29 -12.79 -11.74 -4.40
N SER A 30 -12.10 -12.05 -5.49
CA SER A 30 -12.71 -12.07 -6.83
C SER A 30 -13.84 -13.10 -6.98
N LEU A 31 -13.79 -14.22 -6.22
CA LEU A 31 -14.85 -15.23 -6.25
C LEU A 31 -16.09 -14.86 -5.43
N ASN A 32 -16.02 -13.79 -4.65
CA ASN A 32 -17.16 -13.29 -3.87
C ASN A 32 -18.15 -12.46 -4.71
N GLY A 33 -17.71 -11.93 -5.87
CA GLY A 33 -18.57 -11.15 -6.76
C GLY A 33 -19.54 -12.03 -7.54
N GLU A 34 -20.79 -11.63 -7.64
CA GLU A 34 -21.78 -12.23 -8.53
C GLU A 34 -21.63 -11.64 -9.94
N LEU A 35 -21.94 -12.41 -10.99
CA LEU A 35 -21.87 -11.95 -12.36
C LEU A 35 -23.26 -11.64 -12.86
N ASP A 36 -23.48 -10.38 -13.26
CA ASP A 36 -24.73 -9.93 -13.91
C ASP A 36 -24.75 -10.26 -15.41
N GLU A 37 -23.59 -10.66 -15.96
CA GLU A 37 -23.38 -10.92 -17.38
C GLU A 37 -23.02 -12.39 -17.63
N GLU A 38 -23.42 -12.92 -18.79
CA GLU A 38 -22.98 -14.23 -19.23
C GLU A 38 -21.55 -14.19 -19.73
N ILE A 39 -20.62 -14.79 -18.95
CA ILE A 39 -19.21 -14.86 -19.29
C ILE A 39 -18.81 -16.32 -19.42
N TYR A 40 -18.10 -16.62 -20.51
CA TYR A 40 -17.58 -17.94 -20.81
C TYR A 40 -16.07 -17.93 -20.84
N MET A 41 -15.47 -19.03 -20.38
CA MET A 41 -14.02 -19.28 -20.46
C MET A 41 -13.74 -20.65 -21.07
N GLN A 42 -12.56 -20.83 -21.62
CA GLN A 42 -12.08 -22.13 -22.03
C GLN A 42 -11.93 -23.03 -20.80
N GLN A 43 -12.09 -24.34 -20.98
CA GLN A 43 -11.80 -25.28 -19.90
C GLN A 43 -10.35 -25.13 -19.45
N PRO A 44 -10.09 -25.03 -18.13
CA PRO A 44 -8.72 -24.89 -17.62
C PRO A 44 -7.86 -26.12 -17.99
N ASP A 45 -6.56 -25.89 -18.19
CA ASP A 45 -5.60 -26.96 -18.42
C ASP A 45 -5.64 -27.99 -17.28
N GLY A 46 -5.68 -29.26 -17.64
CA GLY A 46 -5.82 -30.38 -16.69
C GLY A 46 -7.27 -30.68 -16.25
N PHE A 47 -8.25 -29.86 -16.63
CA PHE A 47 -9.68 -30.08 -16.36
C PHE A 47 -10.53 -30.21 -17.64
N VAL A 48 -9.88 -30.38 -18.78
CA VAL A 48 -10.55 -30.59 -20.05
C VAL A 48 -11.25 -31.96 -20.03
N VAL A 49 -12.56 -31.95 -20.26
CA VAL A 49 -13.36 -33.17 -20.26
C VAL A 49 -13.16 -33.93 -21.57
N ASN A 50 -12.73 -35.19 -21.51
CA ASN A 50 -12.48 -36.04 -22.67
C ASN A 50 -13.72 -36.12 -23.58
N GLY A 51 -13.55 -35.88 -24.88
CA GLY A 51 -14.63 -35.86 -25.87
C GLY A 51 -15.48 -34.59 -25.85
N GLN A 52 -15.11 -33.58 -25.03
CA GLN A 52 -15.81 -32.28 -24.91
C GLN A 52 -14.85 -31.11 -24.98
N GLU A 53 -13.72 -31.23 -25.63
CA GLU A 53 -12.62 -30.27 -25.69
C GLU A 53 -13.07 -28.90 -26.25
N ARG A 54 -14.14 -28.87 -27.07
CA ARG A 54 -14.71 -27.64 -27.64
C ARG A 54 -15.74 -26.96 -26.76
N LYS A 55 -16.14 -27.59 -25.64
CA LYS A 55 -17.07 -26.92 -24.71
C LYS A 55 -16.36 -25.87 -23.90
N VAL A 56 -17.08 -24.82 -23.58
CA VAL A 56 -16.65 -23.72 -22.71
C VAL A 56 -17.36 -23.80 -21.36
N CYS A 57 -16.74 -23.25 -20.33
CA CYS A 57 -17.33 -23.13 -18.99
C CYS A 57 -18.09 -21.80 -18.91
N LYS A 58 -19.37 -21.83 -18.55
CA LYS A 58 -20.11 -20.63 -18.15
C LYS A 58 -19.71 -20.29 -16.72
N LEU A 59 -19.22 -19.07 -16.47
CA LEU A 59 -18.87 -18.61 -15.15
C LEU A 59 -20.14 -18.31 -14.33
N VAL A 60 -20.16 -18.81 -13.10
CA VAL A 60 -21.25 -18.54 -12.14
C VAL A 60 -20.84 -17.41 -11.18
N LYS A 61 -19.53 -17.28 -10.91
CA LYS A 61 -18.95 -16.25 -10.08
C LYS A 61 -17.82 -15.53 -10.81
N SER A 62 -17.55 -14.33 -10.37
CA SER A 62 -16.42 -13.54 -10.85
C SER A 62 -15.08 -14.26 -10.60
N LEU A 63 -14.10 -14.07 -11.49
CA LEU A 63 -12.76 -14.63 -11.40
C LEU A 63 -11.71 -13.52 -11.46
N TYR A 64 -10.52 -13.83 -10.93
CA TYR A 64 -9.34 -12.97 -11.10
C TYR A 64 -9.06 -12.76 -12.59
N GLY A 65 -8.73 -11.52 -12.96
CA GLY A 65 -8.47 -11.12 -14.34
C GLY A 65 -9.70 -10.56 -15.09
N LEU A 66 -10.91 -10.77 -14.60
CA LEU A 66 -12.10 -10.12 -15.16
C LEU A 66 -12.10 -8.63 -14.79
N LYS A 67 -12.38 -7.78 -15.79
CA LYS A 67 -12.39 -6.32 -15.62
C LYS A 67 -13.42 -5.85 -14.57
N GLN A 68 -14.54 -6.52 -14.44
CA GLN A 68 -15.64 -6.21 -13.52
C GLN A 68 -15.46 -6.81 -12.12
N ALA A 69 -14.57 -7.79 -11.92
CA ALA A 69 -14.40 -8.48 -10.65
C ALA A 69 -14.14 -7.54 -9.44
N PRO A 70 -13.27 -6.52 -9.53
CA PRO A 70 -13.05 -5.60 -8.42
C PRO A 70 -14.28 -4.75 -8.08
N LYS A 71 -15.11 -4.40 -9.08
CA LYS A 71 -16.35 -3.65 -8.87
C LYS A 71 -17.40 -4.51 -8.18
N GLN A 72 -17.61 -5.74 -8.64
CA GLN A 72 -18.56 -6.69 -8.05
C GLN A 72 -18.21 -7.00 -6.58
N TRP A 73 -16.92 -7.24 -6.29
CA TRP A 73 -16.45 -7.40 -4.93
C TRP A 73 -16.76 -6.18 -4.06
N HIS A 74 -16.44 -4.98 -4.54
CA HIS A 74 -16.70 -3.75 -3.80
C HIS A 74 -18.20 -3.55 -3.54
N GLU A 75 -19.06 -3.82 -4.50
CA GLU A 75 -20.52 -3.70 -4.36
C GLU A 75 -21.06 -4.66 -3.30
N LYS A 76 -20.62 -5.93 -3.32
CA LYS A 76 -21.01 -6.91 -2.30
C LYS A 76 -20.54 -6.50 -0.90
N PHE A 77 -19.30 -6.09 -0.77
CA PHE A 77 -18.73 -5.63 0.51
C PHE A 77 -19.48 -4.39 1.01
N ASN A 78 -19.74 -3.42 0.15
CA ASN A 78 -20.52 -2.22 0.46
C ASN A 78 -21.91 -2.54 0.97
N THR A 79 -22.65 -3.38 0.24
CA THR A 79 -24.02 -3.78 0.63
C THR A 79 -24.02 -4.48 1.98
N THR A 80 -23.06 -5.39 2.22
CA THR A 80 -22.94 -6.11 3.50
C THR A 80 -22.69 -5.16 4.67
N LEU A 81 -21.78 -4.19 4.53
CA LEU A 81 -21.47 -3.25 5.61
C LEU A 81 -22.58 -2.23 5.84
N THR A 82 -23.14 -1.68 4.78
CA THR A 82 -24.23 -0.69 4.93
C THR A 82 -25.48 -1.31 5.54
N SER A 83 -25.82 -2.56 5.24
CA SER A 83 -26.91 -3.28 5.88
C SER A 83 -26.66 -3.53 7.38
N ALA A 84 -25.41 -3.56 7.82
CA ALA A 84 -25.00 -3.66 9.23
C ALA A 84 -24.84 -2.30 9.92
N GLY A 85 -25.28 -1.20 9.29
CA GLY A 85 -25.29 0.14 9.87
C GLY A 85 -23.94 0.89 9.76
N PHE A 86 -23.01 0.41 8.93
CA PHE A 86 -21.81 1.19 8.62
C PHE A 86 -22.12 2.32 7.64
N VAL A 87 -21.48 3.46 7.85
CA VAL A 87 -21.55 4.62 6.96
C VAL A 87 -20.34 4.66 6.05
N VAL A 88 -20.56 4.90 4.77
CA VAL A 88 -19.50 5.04 3.76
C VAL A 88 -18.89 6.44 3.85
N ASN A 89 -17.57 6.54 3.85
CA ASN A 89 -16.89 7.83 3.84
C ASN A 89 -17.02 8.52 2.47
N GLU A 90 -17.29 9.82 2.48
CA GLU A 90 -17.48 10.58 1.23
C GLU A 90 -16.19 10.77 0.43
N ALA A 91 -15.05 10.95 1.12
CA ALA A 91 -13.76 11.21 0.49
C ALA A 91 -13.11 9.95 -0.12
N ASP A 92 -13.39 8.77 0.47
CA ASP A 92 -12.91 7.48 -0.05
C ASP A 92 -13.97 6.40 0.21
N LYS A 93 -14.58 5.91 -0.86
CA LYS A 93 -15.67 4.92 -0.81
C LYS A 93 -15.24 3.53 -0.33
N CYS A 94 -13.95 3.32 -0.11
CA CYS A 94 -13.41 2.10 0.50
C CYS A 94 -13.19 2.23 2.01
N VAL A 95 -13.61 3.34 2.62
CA VAL A 95 -13.58 3.57 4.05
C VAL A 95 -15.01 3.55 4.60
N TYR A 96 -15.21 2.77 5.64
CA TYR A 96 -16.49 2.60 6.32
C TYR A 96 -16.30 2.86 7.81
N TYR A 97 -17.27 3.46 8.45
CA TYR A 97 -17.18 3.71 9.88
C TYR A 97 -18.52 3.52 10.58
N ARG A 98 -18.45 3.16 11.86
CA ARG A 98 -19.60 3.07 12.76
C ARG A 98 -19.15 3.51 14.15
N TYR A 99 -19.73 4.60 14.66
CA TYR A 99 -19.43 5.16 15.98
C TYR A 99 -20.73 5.39 16.74
N ASP A 100 -20.72 5.08 18.03
CA ASP A 100 -21.80 5.35 18.98
C ASP A 100 -21.20 5.77 20.33
N GLY A 101 -21.64 6.90 20.90
CA GLY A 101 -21.21 7.39 22.20
C GLY A 101 -19.69 7.60 22.37
N GLY A 102 -18.94 7.79 21.28
CA GLY A 102 -17.46 7.95 21.30
C GLY A 102 -16.69 6.64 21.14
N GLU A 103 -17.35 5.49 21.18
CA GLU A 103 -16.79 4.19 20.84
C GLU A 103 -17.09 3.83 19.39
N GLY A 104 -16.19 3.15 18.72
CA GLY A 104 -16.46 2.73 17.35
C GLY A 104 -15.27 2.22 16.58
N VAL A 105 -15.53 2.01 15.31
CA VAL A 105 -14.58 1.38 14.39
C VAL A 105 -14.64 2.04 13.02
N THR A 106 -13.47 2.14 12.40
CA THR A 106 -13.30 2.49 10.99
C THR A 106 -12.65 1.31 10.26
N LEU A 107 -13.22 0.93 9.13
CA LEU A 107 -12.71 -0.10 8.24
C LEU A 107 -12.14 0.55 6.98
N CYS A 108 -11.02 0.05 6.49
CA CYS A 108 -10.43 0.49 5.23
C CYS A 108 -10.16 -0.74 4.35
N LEU A 109 -10.90 -0.84 3.24
CA LEU A 109 -10.77 -1.94 2.29
C LEU A 109 -9.70 -1.63 1.25
N TYR A 110 -8.69 -2.50 1.15
CA TYR A 110 -7.68 -2.45 0.09
C TYR A 110 -7.57 -3.81 -0.61
N VAL A 111 -8.29 -4.00 -1.67
CA VAL A 111 -8.42 -5.25 -2.43
C VAL A 111 -8.88 -6.40 -1.53
N ASP A 112 -7.95 -7.19 -1.04
CA ASP A 112 -8.14 -8.36 -0.18
C ASP A 112 -7.93 -8.01 1.31
N ASP A 113 -7.12 -6.99 1.57
CA ASP A 113 -6.79 -6.52 2.93
C ASP A 113 -7.85 -5.59 3.50
N ILE A 114 -8.25 -5.82 4.72
CA ILE A 114 -9.13 -4.96 5.50
C ILE A 114 -8.38 -4.49 6.75
N LEU A 115 -8.15 -3.18 6.86
CA LEU A 115 -7.65 -2.57 8.07
C LEU A 115 -8.80 -2.16 8.97
N ILE A 116 -8.69 -2.49 10.24
CA ILE A 116 -9.69 -2.24 11.28
C ILE A 116 -9.08 -1.32 12.32
N PHE A 117 -9.59 -0.10 12.41
CA PHE A 117 -9.20 0.92 13.39
C PHE A 117 -10.29 1.01 14.44
N GLY A 118 -10.06 0.56 15.66
CA GLY A 118 -11.06 0.54 16.72
C GLY A 118 -10.60 1.26 17.98
N THR A 119 -11.55 1.81 18.72
CA THR A 119 -11.32 2.44 20.03
C THR A 119 -10.96 1.41 21.09
N HIS A 120 -11.58 0.23 21.03
CA HIS A 120 -11.41 -0.86 21.98
C HIS A 120 -11.37 -2.23 21.31
N LEU A 121 -10.68 -3.18 21.94
CA LEU A 121 -10.54 -4.53 21.40
C LEU A 121 -11.91 -5.23 21.21
N LYS A 122 -12.85 -5.02 22.13
CA LYS A 122 -14.20 -5.60 22.05
C LYS A 122 -14.91 -5.24 20.74
N VAL A 123 -14.89 -3.97 20.35
CA VAL A 123 -15.52 -3.50 19.10
C VAL A 123 -14.83 -4.09 17.87
N ILE A 124 -13.51 -4.28 17.92
CA ILE A 124 -12.75 -4.92 16.85
C ILE A 124 -13.15 -6.39 16.70
N GLU A 125 -13.23 -7.13 17.80
CA GLU A 125 -13.60 -8.56 17.78
C GLU A 125 -15.05 -8.77 17.30
N GLU A 126 -15.97 -7.90 17.68
CA GLU A 126 -17.36 -7.91 17.15
C GLU A 126 -17.37 -7.76 15.62
N VAL A 127 -16.58 -6.81 15.11
CA VAL A 127 -16.48 -6.58 13.65
C VAL A 127 -15.77 -7.73 12.94
N LYS A 128 -14.71 -8.29 13.52
CA LYS A 128 -14.06 -9.48 12.98
C LYS A 128 -14.99 -10.67 12.88
N SER A 129 -15.78 -10.91 13.93
CA SER A 129 -16.80 -11.95 13.95
C SER A 129 -17.84 -11.72 12.85
N PHE A 130 -18.34 -10.48 12.71
CA PHE A 130 -19.28 -10.11 11.65
C PHE A 130 -18.71 -10.36 10.25
N LEU A 131 -17.46 -9.93 10.00
CA LEU A 131 -16.80 -10.13 8.70
C LEU A 131 -16.59 -11.63 8.41
N SER A 132 -16.15 -12.41 9.39
CA SER A 132 -15.94 -13.86 9.27
C SER A 132 -17.24 -14.64 9.05
N HIS A 133 -18.37 -14.12 9.51
CA HIS A 133 -19.68 -14.73 9.23
C HIS A 133 -20.14 -14.51 7.77
N ASN A 134 -19.77 -13.37 7.18
CA ASN A 134 -20.21 -13.00 5.83
C ASN A 134 -19.23 -13.37 4.73
N PHE A 135 -17.92 -13.49 5.05
CA PHE A 135 -16.84 -13.75 4.10
C PHE A 135 -15.88 -14.79 4.67
N GLU A 136 -15.23 -15.53 3.77
CA GLU A 136 -14.14 -16.41 4.18
C GLU A 136 -12.88 -15.57 4.46
N MET A 137 -12.51 -15.50 5.75
CA MET A 137 -11.48 -14.58 6.24
C MET A 137 -10.27 -15.32 6.80
N LYS A 138 -9.11 -14.67 6.70
CA LYS A 138 -7.92 -14.95 7.50
C LYS A 138 -7.71 -13.79 8.46
N ASP A 139 -7.44 -14.08 9.73
CA ASP A 139 -7.18 -13.09 10.77
C ASP A 139 -5.70 -13.11 11.19
N PRO A 140 -4.86 -12.21 10.68
CA PRO A 140 -3.49 -12.02 11.13
C PRO A 140 -3.38 -11.37 12.52
N GLY A 141 -4.46 -10.79 13.04
CA GLY A 141 -4.47 -10.09 14.33
C GLY A 141 -4.10 -8.62 14.25
N VAL A 142 -3.21 -8.18 15.13
CA VAL A 142 -2.68 -6.80 15.13
C VAL A 142 -1.91 -6.55 13.83
N ALA A 143 -2.16 -5.41 13.20
CA ALA A 143 -1.49 -5.06 11.95
C ALA A 143 0.01 -4.80 12.18
N ASP A 144 0.86 -5.63 11.59
CA ASP A 144 2.32 -5.52 11.61
C ASP A 144 2.89 -5.10 10.25
N VAL A 145 2.40 -5.70 9.17
CA VAL A 145 2.82 -5.39 7.80
C VAL A 145 1.61 -5.18 6.91
N ILE A 146 1.51 -4.01 6.30
CA ILE A 146 0.43 -3.63 5.38
C ILE A 146 1.06 -3.18 4.07
N LEU A 147 0.72 -3.80 2.94
CA LEU A 147 1.24 -3.40 1.62
C LEU A 147 2.77 -3.30 1.58
N ASN A 148 3.48 -4.26 2.15
CA ASN A 148 4.95 -4.24 2.31
C ASN A 148 5.48 -3.03 3.13
N ILE A 149 4.63 -2.40 3.95
CA ILE A 149 4.99 -1.35 4.90
C ILE A 149 4.90 -1.95 6.28
N LYS A 150 6.02 -2.00 7.01
CA LYS A 150 6.06 -2.45 8.39
C LYS A 150 5.57 -1.34 9.32
N LEU A 151 4.69 -1.69 10.25
CA LEU A 151 4.18 -0.80 11.28
C LEU A 151 4.88 -1.13 12.60
N LEU A 152 5.61 -0.18 13.14
CA LEU A 152 6.18 -0.28 14.47
C LEU A 152 5.42 0.65 15.42
N ARG A 153 4.86 0.11 16.50
CA ARG A 153 4.27 0.90 17.58
C ARG A 153 5.29 1.07 18.70
N ASN A 154 5.38 2.27 19.22
CA ASN A 154 6.14 2.53 20.44
C ASN A 154 5.23 2.50 21.69
N SER A 155 5.83 2.54 22.88
CA SER A 155 5.14 2.54 24.17
C SER A 155 4.23 3.77 24.38
N GLU A 156 4.47 4.86 23.66
CA GLU A 156 3.73 6.12 23.73
C GLU A 156 2.54 6.18 22.73
N GLY A 157 2.28 5.07 22.02
CA GLY A 157 1.20 4.98 21.03
C GLY A 157 1.56 5.50 19.64
N GLY A 158 2.81 5.99 19.43
CA GLY A 158 3.28 6.41 18.11
C GLY A 158 3.38 5.23 17.14
N ILE A 159 3.17 5.51 15.85
CA ILE A 159 3.25 4.53 14.76
C ILE A 159 4.33 4.96 13.78
N THR A 160 5.32 4.08 13.55
CA THR A 160 6.38 4.28 12.54
C THR A 160 6.13 3.36 11.36
N LEU A 161 6.12 3.93 10.16
CA LEU A 161 5.97 3.22 8.89
C LEU A 161 7.34 3.05 8.24
N LEU A 162 7.77 1.80 8.04
CA LEU A 162 9.07 1.44 7.49
C LEU A 162 8.95 0.53 6.29
N GLN A 163 9.89 0.64 5.36
CA GLN A 163 10.05 -0.29 4.23
C GLN A 163 11.50 -0.78 4.11
N SER A 164 12.21 -0.97 5.23
CA SER A 164 13.62 -1.41 5.25
C SER A 164 13.84 -2.66 4.40
N HIS A 165 12.99 -3.68 4.57
CA HIS A 165 13.06 -4.92 3.80
C HIS A 165 12.91 -4.69 2.28
N TYR A 166 12.02 -3.76 1.88
CA TYR A 166 11.85 -3.43 0.47
C TYR A 166 13.04 -2.63 -0.09
N VAL A 167 13.65 -1.75 0.72
CA VAL A 167 14.91 -1.07 0.37
C VAL A 167 16.02 -2.08 0.15
N GLU A 168 16.22 -3.03 1.07
CA GLU A 168 17.21 -4.11 0.94
C GLU A 168 16.98 -4.94 -0.31
N LYS A 169 15.72 -5.29 -0.61
CA LYS A 169 15.35 -6.02 -1.83
C LYS A 169 15.73 -5.25 -3.09
N ILE A 170 15.48 -3.93 -3.15
CA ILE A 170 15.87 -3.08 -4.28
C ILE A 170 17.38 -3.03 -4.42
N LEU A 171 18.09 -2.74 -3.34
CA LEU A 171 19.55 -2.66 -3.34
C LEU A 171 20.19 -3.98 -3.81
N SER A 172 19.71 -5.11 -3.32
CA SER A 172 20.18 -6.44 -3.73
C SER A 172 19.87 -6.72 -5.20
N HIS A 173 18.63 -6.46 -5.64
CA HIS A 173 18.22 -6.72 -7.02
C HIS A 173 19.01 -5.93 -8.06
N PHE A 174 19.40 -4.70 -7.74
CA PHE A 174 20.16 -3.84 -8.66
C PHE A 174 21.67 -3.85 -8.41
N GLY A 175 22.17 -4.59 -7.40
CA GLY A 175 23.60 -4.79 -7.12
C GLY A 175 24.24 -3.65 -6.31
N TYR A 176 23.48 -3.00 -5.43
CA TYR A 176 23.94 -1.89 -4.59
C TYR A 176 23.98 -2.22 -3.09
N SER A 177 23.93 -3.50 -2.69
CA SER A 177 23.93 -3.90 -1.28
C SER A 177 25.17 -3.44 -0.50
N ASP A 178 26.33 -3.47 -1.15
CA ASP A 178 27.62 -3.15 -0.52
C ASP A 178 28.21 -1.82 -1.00
N CYS A 179 27.38 -0.94 -1.55
CA CYS A 179 27.84 0.34 -2.06
C CYS A 179 28.15 1.32 -0.92
N LYS A 180 29.09 2.25 -1.16
CA LYS A 180 29.40 3.31 -0.20
C LYS A 180 28.19 4.27 -0.05
N PRO A 181 27.70 4.54 1.17
CA PRO A 181 26.57 5.43 1.39
C PRO A 181 26.82 6.87 0.90
N SER A 182 25.75 7.52 0.41
CA SER A 182 25.74 8.96 0.10
C SER A 182 24.94 9.73 1.13
N ALA A 183 25.39 10.93 1.48
CA ALA A 183 24.71 11.77 2.48
C ALA A 183 23.38 12.38 1.98
N THR A 184 23.21 12.52 0.66
CA THR A 184 22.01 13.14 0.07
C THR A 184 21.54 12.39 -1.17
N PRO A 185 20.21 12.28 -1.41
CA PRO A 185 19.67 11.58 -2.56
C PRO A 185 19.78 12.37 -3.87
N TYR A 186 20.10 13.66 -3.79
CA TYR A 186 20.22 14.54 -4.94
C TYR A 186 21.41 15.47 -4.81
N ASP A 187 22.07 15.75 -5.94
CA ASP A 187 23.18 16.71 -6.05
C ASP A 187 22.72 17.93 -6.86
N PRO A 188 22.61 19.13 -6.25
CA PRO A 188 22.20 20.34 -6.96
C PRO A 188 23.17 20.75 -8.08
N SER A 189 24.44 20.35 -8.00
CA SER A 189 25.46 20.65 -9.04
C SER A 189 25.25 19.83 -10.32
N MET A 190 24.60 18.68 -10.19
CA MET A 190 24.33 17.79 -11.31
C MET A 190 23.20 18.35 -12.19
N ARG A 191 23.56 18.77 -13.40
CA ARG A 191 22.59 19.31 -14.37
C ARG A 191 21.94 18.16 -15.14
N ILE A 192 20.84 17.64 -14.63
CA ILE A 192 20.02 16.63 -15.31
C ILE A 192 19.21 17.31 -16.41
N ARG A 193 19.57 17.04 -17.68
CA ARG A 193 18.92 17.59 -18.88
C ARG A 193 18.57 16.46 -19.85
N LYS A 194 17.73 16.76 -20.85
CA LYS A 194 17.46 15.84 -21.96
C LYS A 194 18.81 15.42 -22.58
N PHE A 195 19.00 14.13 -22.74
CA PHE A 195 20.27 13.56 -23.17
C PHE A 195 20.28 13.33 -24.69
N GLU A 196 21.40 13.68 -25.33
CA GLU A 196 21.68 13.48 -26.75
C GLU A 196 23.01 12.71 -26.84
N GLY A 197 22.99 11.38 -26.70
CA GLY A 197 24.20 10.56 -26.68
C GLY A 197 23.91 9.07 -26.54
N THR A 198 24.83 8.31 -25.94
CA THR A 198 24.68 6.87 -25.70
C THR A 198 23.60 6.62 -24.67
N THR A 199 22.60 5.84 -25.05
CA THR A 199 21.46 5.51 -24.15
C THR A 199 21.83 4.38 -23.20
N VAL A 200 21.37 4.49 -21.96
CA VAL A 200 21.38 3.40 -20.99
C VAL A 200 20.20 2.45 -21.27
N ASP A 201 20.28 1.21 -20.80
CA ASP A 201 19.17 0.26 -20.87
C ASP A 201 17.89 0.88 -20.27
N GLN A 202 16.95 1.22 -21.15
CA GLN A 202 15.69 1.88 -20.82
C GLN A 202 14.83 1.01 -19.90
N LEU A 203 14.80 -0.30 -20.12
CA LEU A 203 13.99 -1.20 -19.32
C LEU A 203 14.48 -1.23 -17.89
N ARG A 204 15.79 -1.42 -17.69
CA ARG A 204 16.44 -1.43 -16.39
C ARG A 204 16.27 -0.09 -15.67
N TYR A 205 16.41 1.02 -16.38
CA TYR A 205 16.17 2.36 -15.83
C TYR A 205 14.73 2.52 -15.35
N SER A 206 13.76 2.11 -16.16
CA SER A 206 12.33 2.19 -15.83
C SER A 206 11.98 1.34 -14.61
N GLN A 207 12.54 0.15 -14.48
CA GLN A 207 12.36 -0.74 -13.33
C GLN A 207 12.87 -0.11 -12.04
N VAL A 208 14.09 0.46 -12.07
CA VAL A 208 14.66 1.16 -10.90
C VAL A 208 13.81 2.35 -10.50
N VAL A 209 13.50 3.24 -11.46
CA VAL A 209 12.70 4.44 -11.17
C VAL A 209 11.31 4.07 -10.66
N GLY A 210 10.67 3.02 -11.21
CA GLY A 210 9.39 2.51 -10.72
C GLY A 210 9.45 2.03 -9.26
N SER A 211 10.49 1.26 -8.92
CA SER A 211 10.73 0.78 -7.54
C SER A 211 10.98 1.93 -6.57
N LEU A 212 11.79 2.90 -6.96
CA LEU A 212 12.07 4.11 -6.17
C LEU A 212 10.82 4.99 -6.02
N MET A 213 9.98 5.09 -7.04
CA MET A 213 8.72 5.84 -6.99
C MET A 213 7.77 5.23 -5.97
N TYR A 214 7.66 3.90 -5.92
CA TYR A 214 6.86 3.21 -4.90
C TYR A 214 7.34 3.56 -3.48
N LEU A 215 8.66 3.48 -3.20
CA LEU A 215 9.24 3.91 -1.93
C LEU A 215 8.91 5.39 -1.62
N ALA A 216 9.14 6.28 -2.57
CA ALA A 216 8.90 7.71 -2.43
C ALA A 216 7.43 8.04 -2.12
N CYS A 217 6.49 7.31 -2.74
CA CYS A 217 5.06 7.49 -2.49
C CYS A 217 4.62 6.89 -1.15
N ALA A 218 5.25 5.82 -0.70
CA ALA A 218 4.81 5.10 0.50
C ALA A 218 5.40 5.69 1.79
N THR A 219 6.72 5.59 2.00
CA THR A 219 7.37 5.93 3.28
C THR A 219 8.58 6.87 3.15
N ARG A 220 9.19 6.97 1.96
CA ARG A 220 10.46 7.68 1.74
C ARG A 220 10.24 9.00 0.99
N ARG A 221 9.57 9.95 1.64
CA ARG A 221 9.33 11.28 1.06
C ARG A 221 10.60 12.09 0.80
N ASP A 222 11.66 11.79 1.51
CA ASP A 222 12.99 12.38 1.39
C ASP A 222 13.61 12.17 -0.02
N ILE A 223 13.33 11.05 -0.69
CA ILE A 223 13.82 10.81 -2.06
C ILE A 223 12.87 11.33 -3.15
N SER A 224 11.66 11.79 -2.80
CA SER A 224 10.60 12.11 -3.79
C SER A 224 11.06 13.12 -4.85
N PHE A 225 11.79 14.16 -4.47
CA PHE A 225 12.26 15.17 -5.40
C PHE A 225 13.22 14.58 -6.46
N ALA A 226 14.20 13.79 -6.00
CA ALA A 226 15.17 13.14 -6.89
C ALA A 226 14.45 12.20 -7.87
N VAL A 227 13.59 11.33 -7.34
CA VAL A 227 12.87 10.32 -8.14
C VAL A 227 11.91 10.98 -9.13
N CYS A 228 11.17 12.03 -8.74
CA CYS A 228 10.30 12.77 -9.66
C CYS A 228 11.08 13.47 -10.78
N LYS A 229 12.31 13.93 -10.51
CA LYS A 229 13.18 14.46 -11.56
C LYS A 229 13.61 13.36 -12.55
N LEU A 230 14.04 12.22 -12.02
CA LEU A 230 14.53 11.08 -12.80
C LEU A 230 13.42 10.44 -13.65
N SER A 231 12.19 10.40 -13.15
CA SER A 231 11.05 9.82 -13.88
C SER A 231 10.72 10.52 -15.21
N ARG A 232 11.16 11.77 -15.39
CA ARG A 232 10.97 12.52 -16.63
C ARG A 232 11.79 11.98 -17.81
N PHE A 233 12.80 11.17 -17.53
CA PHE A 233 13.77 10.68 -18.52
C PHE A 233 13.64 9.18 -18.81
N VAL A 234 12.54 8.56 -18.39
CA VAL A 234 12.27 7.12 -18.57
C VAL A 234 12.23 6.71 -20.05
N SER A 235 11.80 7.61 -20.95
CA SER A 235 11.71 7.32 -22.37
C SER A 235 13.07 7.38 -23.10
N ASN A 236 14.05 8.13 -22.58
CA ASN A 236 15.38 8.26 -23.17
C ASN A 236 16.42 8.56 -22.06
N PRO A 237 16.79 7.56 -21.23
CA PRO A 237 17.79 7.72 -20.19
C PRO A 237 19.20 7.70 -20.78
N GLY A 238 20.09 8.53 -20.24
CA GLY A 238 21.54 8.52 -20.55
C GLY A 238 22.36 8.35 -19.26
N ASP A 239 23.70 8.29 -19.41
CA ASP A 239 24.63 8.03 -18.29
C ASP A 239 24.46 9.01 -17.13
N VAL A 240 24.22 10.30 -17.41
CA VAL A 240 23.98 11.31 -16.36
C VAL A 240 22.76 10.96 -15.50
N HIS A 241 21.71 10.43 -16.14
CA HIS A 241 20.50 10.00 -15.42
C HIS A 241 20.78 8.77 -14.59
N TRP A 242 21.58 7.82 -15.13
CA TRP A 242 21.98 6.61 -14.39
C TRP A 242 22.82 6.95 -13.16
N HIS A 243 23.84 7.79 -13.27
CA HIS A 243 24.64 8.24 -12.12
C HIS A 243 23.79 8.94 -11.05
N ALA A 244 22.75 9.67 -11.47
CA ALA A 244 21.81 10.25 -10.50
C ALA A 244 20.92 9.21 -9.81
N VAL A 245 20.54 8.13 -10.48
CA VAL A 245 19.87 6.96 -9.87
C VAL A 245 20.81 6.26 -8.89
N GLU A 246 22.07 6.02 -9.27
CA GLU A 246 23.09 5.43 -8.37
C GLU A 246 23.23 6.21 -7.07
N ARG A 247 23.23 7.54 -7.15
CA ARG A 247 23.27 8.38 -5.95
C ARG A 247 22.08 8.14 -5.03
N VAL A 248 20.87 7.97 -5.58
CA VAL A 248 19.70 7.62 -4.76
C VAL A 248 19.87 6.24 -4.12
N MET A 249 20.43 5.25 -4.84
CA MET A 249 20.72 3.92 -4.28
C MET A 249 21.73 4.00 -3.15
N HIS A 250 22.81 4.74 -3.32
CA HIS A 250 23.83 5.00 -2.29
C HIS A 250 23.24 5.69 -1.05
N TYR A 251 22.32 6.63 -1.26
CA TYR A 251 21.61 7.28 -0.16
C TYR A 251 20.70 6.28 0.60
N LEU A 252 19.98 5.44 -0.13
CA LEU A 252 19.11 4.41 0.47
C LEU A 252 19.91 3.40 1.29
N GLN A 253 21.12 3.02 0.85
CA GLN A 253 22.00 2.13 1.59
C GLN A 253 22.34 2.69 2.99
N GLY A 254 22.63 3.98 3.09
CA GLY A 254 22.92 4.63 4.37
C GLY A 254 21.68 4.95 5.22
N THR A 255 20.49 4.83 4.65
CA THR A 255 19.23 5.27 5.28
C THR A 255 18.12 4.23 5.16
N ALA A 256 18.45 2.93 5.10
CA ALA A 256 17.48 1.85 4.88
C ALA A 256 16.36 1.83 5.94
N ASN A 257 16.67 2.24 7.17
CA ASN A 257 15.75 2.27 8.31
C ASN A 257 14.97 3.59 8.45
N TYR A 258 15.06 4.52 7.48
CA TYR A 258 14.26 5.74 7.52
C TYR A 258 12.82 5.46 7.12
N GLY A 259 11.90 6.17 7.78
CA GLY A 259 10.46 6.00 7.57
C GLY A 259 9.67 7.23 7.99
N ILE A 260 8.35 7.07 8.10
CA ILE A 260 7.45 8.12 8.56
C ILE A 260 7.00 7.77 9.97
N HIS A 261 7.17 8.70 10.90
CA HIS A 261 6.70 8.55 12.27
C HIS A 261 5.46 9.45 12.51
N TYR A 262 4.41 8.85 13.05
CA TYR A 262 3.22 9.53 13.55
C TYR A 262 3.17 9.41 15.07
N SER A 263 2.97 10.54 15.75
CA SER A 263 2.78 10.60 17.20
C SER A 263 1.56 11.43 17.56
N GLY A 264 0.93 11.12 18.69
CA GLY A 264 -0.08 11.98 19.26
C GLY A 264 0.59 13.24 19.85
N TYR A 265 0.08 14.42 19.51
CA TYR A 265 0.48 15.64 20.20
C TYR A 265 -0.37 15.78 21.46
N LEU A 266 0.25 15.59 22.62
CA LEU A 266 -0.30 16.06 23.89
C LEU A 266 -0.21 17.60 23.88
N SER A 267 -1.31 18.26 23.52
CA SER A 267 -1.54 19.72 23.53
C SER A 267 -0.56 20.55 22.68
N TRP A 268 -1.10 21.21 21.67
CA TRP A 268 -0.46 22.34 20.98
C TRP A 268 -0.41 23.54 21.93
N ASN A 269 0.65 23.66 22.72
CA ASN A 269 1.01 24.94 23.29
C ASN A 269 1.64 25.79 22.19
N ARG A 270 1.05 26.96 21.90
CA ARG A 270 1.45 27.91 20.83
C ARG A 270 2.93 28.38 20.90
N HIS A 271 3.73 27.87 21.82
CA HIS A 271 5.12 28.25 22.04
C HIS A 271 6.17 27.19 21.68
N ASP A 272 5.75 25.96 21.36
CA ASP A 272 6.71 24.94 20.97
C ASP A 272 6.97 25.02 19.46
N ARG A 273 8.13 25.59 19.13
CA ARG A 273 8.70 25.49 17.77
C ARG A 273 8.89 24.00 17.46
N CYS A 274 8.47 23.61 16.27
CA CYS A 274 8.69 22.28 15.72
C CYS A 274 10.13 21.82 16.03
N PRO A 275 10.35 20.77 16.84
CA PRO A 275 11.70 20.26 17.02
C PRO A 275 12.15 19.75 15.66
N SER A 276 13.21 20.33 15.14
CA SER A 276 13.93 19.78 13.99
C SER A 276 14.28 18.34 14.32
N VAL A 277 13.71 17.41 13.56
CA VAL A 277 14.02 15.99 13.66
C VAL A 277 15.52 15.83 13.34
N ARG A 278 16.34 15.82 14.37
CA ARG A 278 17.69 15.27 14.34
C ARG A 278 17.60 13.84 14.81
N THR A 279 17.80 12.94 13.88
CA THR A 279 18.25 11.53 13.93
C THR A 279 17.93 10.73 15.18
#